data_c325f2f2bc0a651c6f2a400408e9c325
#
_entry.id   c325f2f2bc0a651c6f2a400408e9c325
#
_cell.length_a   1.000
_cell.length_b   1.000
_cell.length_c   1.000
_cell.angle_alpha   90.00
_cell.angle_beta   90.00
_cell.angle_gamma   90.00
#
_symmetry.space_group_name_H-M   'P 1'
#
loop_
_entity.id
_entity.type
_entity.pdbx_description
1 polymer ?
#
loop_
_entity_poly.entity_id
_entity_poly.type
_entity_poly.pdbx_seq_one_letter_code
_entity_poly.pdbx_strand_id
1 'polypeptide(L)'
;MLEAQALRRRCEDRLRQITIPEPYSLDAFCESIAATRGRKIHRLPMNGGGGPIVGLWIATEDQDRIWYEANTSPLHQQHIVFHELSHLLCGHSPGIAPEHLQESFPDLSPAMLQRVLGRSTYDQADEQEAEMLATVIFERVRQIQSRSLSGVGELASRLESSLGDLV
;
A
#
# COMPACT_ATOMS: atom_id res chain seq x y z
N MET A 1 -1.17 25.98 -1.82
CA MET A 1 -2.57 25.50 -1.73
C MET A 1 -3.06 24.91 -3.06
N LEU A 2 -2.93 25.63 -4.20
CA LEU A 2 -3.34 25.13 -5.53
C LEU A 2 -2.57 23.88 -5.98
N GLU A 3 -1.27 23.81 -5.72
CA GLU A 3 -0.43 22.66 -6.09
C GLU A 3 -0.82 21.37 -5.34
N ALA A 4 -1.08 21.45 -4.04
CA ALA A 4 -1.53 20.30 -3.26
C ALA A 4 -2.90 19.77 -3.71
N GLN A 5 -3.81 20.67 -4.10
CA GLN A 5 -5.11 20.28 -4.67
C GLN A 5 -4.95 19.62 -6.05
N ALA A 6 -4.05 20.14 -6.88
CA ALA A 6 -3.76 19.56 -8.19
C ALA A 6 -3.13 18.18 -8.05
N LEU A 7 -2.19 18.01 -7.12
CA LEU A 7 -1.58 16.72 -6.79
C LEU A 7 -2.64 15.71 -6.32
N ARG A 8 -3.50 16.10 -5.38
CA ARG A 8 -4.58 15.24 -4.89
C ARG A 8 -5.50 14.78 -6.02
N ARG A 9 -5.91 15.68 -6.91
CA ARG A 9 -6.75 15.31 -8.08
C ARG A 9 -6.07 14.26 -8.96
N ARG A 10 -4.77 14.44 -9.27
CA ARG A 10 -4.02 13.44 -10.05
C ARG A 10 -3.99 12.08 -9.35
N CYS A 11 -3.80 12.05 -8.04
CA CYS A 11 -3.84 10.82 -7.26
C CYS A 11 -5.22 10.16 -7.26
N GLU A 12 -6.29 10.95 -7.13
CA GLU A 12 -7.67 10.47 -7.22
C GLU A 12 -8.00 9.91 -8.61
N ASP A 13 -7.55 10.57 -9.68
CA ASP A 13 -7.72 10.09 -11.06
C ASP A 13 -6.96 8.78 -11.30
N ARG A 14 -5.76 8.65 -10.76
CA ARG A 14 -4.97 7.41 -10.79
C ARG A 14 -5.69 6.28 -10.06
N LEU A 15 -6.20 6.55 -8.87
CA LEU A 15 -6.91 5.55 -8.07
C LEU A 15 -8.21 5.07 -8.72
N ARG A 16 -8.90 5.90 -9.51
CA ARG A 16 -10.09 5.47 -10.28
C ARG A 16 -9.81 4.37 -11.31
N GLN A 17 -8.56 4.23 -11.74
CA GLN A 17 -8.14 3.19 -12.69
C GLN A 17 -7.81 1.86 -12.00
N ILE A 18 -7.86 1.82 -10.66
CA ILE A 18 -7.49 0.67 -9.84
C ILE A 18 -8.74 0.18 -9.12
N THR A 19 -9.02 -1.12 -9.23
CA THR A 19 -10.12 -1.73 -8.51
C THR A 19 -9.73 -1.99 -7.06
N ILE A 20 -10.45 -1.39 -6.12
CA ILE A 20 -10.37 -1.75 -4.70
C ILE A 20 -11.46 -2.79 -4.45
N PRO A 21 -11.10 -4.00 -4.00
CA PRO A 21 -12.06 -5.08 -3.82
C PRO A 21 -13.05 -4.80 -2.68
N GLU A 22 -14.27 -5.29 -2.84
CA GLU A 22 -15.31 -5.28 -1.81
C GLU A 22 -15.82 -6.72 -1.62
N PRO A 23 -15.69 -7.35 -0.44
CA PRO A 23 -15.12 -6.77 0.79
C PRO A 23 -13.62 -6.51 0.67
N TYR A 24 -13.16 -5.45 1.34
CA TYR A 24 -11.76 -5.07 1.30
C TYR A 24 -10.88 -6.02 2.12
N SER A 25 -9.79 -6.45 1.51
CA SER A 25 -8.61 -6.95 2.21
C SER A 25 -7.34 -6.43 1.52
N LEU A 26 -6.26 -6.28 2.28
CA LEU A 26 -4.99 -5.82 1.73
C LEU A 26 -4.41 -6.81 0.72
N ASP A 27 -4.62 -8.13 0.93
CA ASP A 27 -4.21 -9.18 -0.01
C ASP A 27 -4.96 -9.04 -1.34
N ALA A 28 -6.28 -8.99 -1.30
CA ALA A 28 -7.09 -8.83 -2.50
C ALA A 28 -6.80 -7.51 -3.25
N PHE A 29 -6.46 -6.44 -2.53
CA PHE A 29 -6.05 -5.18 -3.15
C PHE A 29 -4.71 -5.31 -3.89
N CYS A 30 -3.71 -5.94 -3.27
CA CYS A 30 -2.44 -6.23 -3.93
C CYS A 30 -2.61 -7.14 -5.15
N GLU A 31 -3.47 -8.15 -5.06
CA GLU A 31 -3.81 -9.04 -6.19
C GLU A 31 -4.47 -8.28 -7.35
N SER A 32 -5.39 -7.36 -7.05
CA SER A 32 -6.03 -6.50 -8.06
C SER A 32 -5.01 -5.64 -8.81
N ILE A 33 -4.07 -5.03 -8.08
CA ILE A 33 -2.99 -4.23 -8.68
C ILE A 33 -2.07 -5.15 -9.51
N ALA A 34 -1.71 -6.31 -8.98
CA ALA A 34 -0.87 -7.31 -9.65
C ALA A 34 -1.47 -7.76 -10.98
N ALA A 35 -2.79 -8.05 -11.00
CA ALA A 35 -3.53 -8.43 -12.20
C ALA A 35 -3.51 -7.32 -13.26
N THR A 36 -3.73 -6.07 -12.87
CA THR A 36 -3.71 -4.91 -13.78
C THR A 36 -2.31 -4.69 -14.37
N ARG A 37 -1.27 -4.93 -13.61
CA ARG A 37 0.13 -4.75 -14.04
C ARG A 37 0.69 -5.96 -14.79
N GLY A 38 0.04 -7.14 -14.70
CA GLY A 38 0.58 -8.38 -15.22
C GLY A 38 1.83 -8.86 -14.47
N ARG A 39 2.02 -8.46 -13.22
CA ARG A 39 3.18 -8.75 -12.38
C ARG A 39 2.74 -9.10 -10.96
N LYS A 40 3.34 -10.13 -10.37
CA LYS A 40 3.06 -10.50 -8.98
C LYS A 40 3.57 -9.44 -8.01
N ILE A 41 2.83 -9.24 -6.94
CA ILE A 41 3.24 -8.39 -5.82
C ILE A 41 3.34 -9.26 -4.58
N HIS A 42 4.51 -9.30 -3.96
CA HIS A 42 4.77 -10.03 -2.72
C HIS A 42 5.01 -9.04 -1.57
N ARG A 43 4.25 -9.21 -0.50
CA ARG A 43 4.45 -8.45 0.74
C ARG A 43 5.27 -9.29 1.71
N LEU A 44 6.34 -8.74 2.21
CA LEU A 44 7.32 -9.41 3.03
C LEU A 44 7.50 -8.63 4.35
N PRO A 45 7.17 -9.24 5.51
CA PRO A 45 7.43 -8.60 6.77
C PRO A 45 8.94 -8.54 7.04
N MET A 46 9.40 -7.44 7.60
CA MET A 46 10.76 -7.29 8.11
C MET A 46 10.73 -6.82 9.55
N ASN A 47 11.75 -7.18 10.30
CA ASN A 47 11.98 -6.69 11.66
C ASN A 47 13.15 -5.70 11.61
N GLY A 48 12.85 -4.46 11.26
CA GLY A 48 13.84 -3.40 11.07
C GLY A 48 14.50 -2.90 12.37
N GLY A 49 14.07 -3.40 13.54
CA GLY A 49 14.68 -3.07 14.83
C GLY A 49 14.68 -1.58 15.18
N GLY A 50 13.76 -0.78 14.61
CA GLY A 50 13.76 0.68 14.77
C GLY A 50 14.75 1.41 13.87
N GLY A 51 15.21 0.76 12.80
CA GLY A 51 16.06 1.37 11.78
C GLY A 51 15.32 2.46 10.97
N PRO A 52 16.05 3.22 10.12
CA PRO A 52 15.50 4.34 9.37
C PRO A 52 14.54 3.91 8.25
N ILE A 53 14.61 2.64 7.81
CA ILE A 53 13.79 2.11 6.73
C ILE A 53 12.63 1.33 7.34
N VAL A 54 11.40 1.82 7.13
CA VAL A 54 10.17 1.19 7.59
C VAL A 54 9.43 0.44 6.46
N GLY A 55 9.70 0.80 5.21
CA GLY A 55 9.16 0.18 4.00
C GLY A 55 10.17 0.19 2.86
N LEU A 56 9.99 -0.69 1.89
CA LEU A 56 10.84 -0.78 0.72
C LEU A 56 10.13 -1.52 -0.41
N TRP A 57 10.02 -0.88 -1.57
CA TRP A 57 9.63 -1.56 -2.80
C TRP A 57 10.84 -1.86 -3.69
N ILE A 58 10.96 -3.10 -4.16
CA ILE A 58 11.94 -3.54 -5.15
C ILE A 58 11.22 -4.21 -6.31
N ALA A 59 11.46 -3.74 -7.52
CA ALA A 59 11.05 -4.40 -8.74
C ALA A 59 12.15 -5.36 -9.23
N THR A 60 11.81 -6.64 -9.41
CA THR A 60 12.66 -7.63 -10.08
C THR A 60 12.18 -7.82 -11.54
N GLU A 61 12.72 -8.79 -12.28
CA GLU A 61 12.29 -9.02 -13.68
C GLU A 61 10.83 -9.45 -13.78
N ASP A 62 10.37 -10.29 -12.86
CA ASP A 62 9.09 -11.00 -12.91
C ASP A 62 8.08 -10.56 -11.85
N GLN A 63 8.53 -9.87 -10.80
CA GLN A 63 7.69 -9.55 -9.66
C GLN A 63 8.10 -8.25 -8.96
N ASP A 64 7.17 -7.70 -8.20
CA ASP A 64 7.37 -6.59 -7.28
C ASP A 64 7.40 -7.13 -5.85
N ARG A 65 8.34 -6.68 -5.04
CA ARG A 65 8.47 -7.05 -3.63
C ARG A 65 8.36 -5.82 -2.76
N ILE A 66 7.48 -5.88 -1.76
CA ILE A 66 7.26 -4.82 -0.80
C ILE A 66 7.59 -5.35 0.59
N TRP A 67 8.66 -4.84 1.19
CA TRP A 67 8.97 -5.08 2.60
C TRP A 67 8.30 -4.01 3.45
N TYR A 68 7.83 -4.41 4.61
CA TYR A 68 7.22 -3.51 5.59
C TYR A 68 7.60 -3.90 7.01
N GLU A 69 7.78 -2.90 7.89
CA GLU A 69 8.08 -3.12 9.30
C GLU A 69 6.94 -3.87 9.97
N ALA A 70 7.25 -5.07 10.49
CA ALA A 70 6.27 -5.95 11.14
C ALA A 70 6.08 -5.61 12.61
N ASN A 71 7.07 -4.99 13.26
CA ASN A 71 7.02 -4.65 14.67
C ASN A 71 6.35 -3.29 14.93
N THR A 72 5.17 -3.11 14.33
CA THR A 72 4.35 -1.92 14.51
C THR A 72 2.86 -2.26 14.45
N SER A 73 1.97 -1.30 14.68
CA SER A 73 0.53 -1.55 14.66
C SER A 73 0.05 -2.00 13.26
N PRO A 74 -1.00 -2.85 13.17
CA PRO A 74 -1.55 -3.28 11.89
C PRO A 74 -1.94 -2.12 10.97
N LEU A 75 -2.43 -1.03 11.54
CA LEU A 75 -2.78 0.18 10.80
C LEU A 75 -1.55 0.84 10.18
N HIS A 76 -0.46 0.90 10.92
CA HIS A 76 0.79 1.46 10.44
C HIS A 76 1.44 0.55 9.39
N GLN A 77 1.41 -0.78 9.57
CA GLN A 77 1.84 -1.74 8.54
C GLN A 77 1.10 -1.52 7.21
N GLN A 78 -0.23 -1.36 7.28
CA GLN A 78 -1.04 -1.06 6.11
C GLN A 78 -0.65 0.27 5.45
N HIS A 79 -0.40 1.31 6.23
CA HIS A 79 0.05 2.60 5.71
C HIS A 79 1.40 2.50 5.00
N ILE A 80 2.36 1.78 5.59
CA ILE A 80 3.66 1.50 4.95
C ILE A 80 3.46 0.81 3.59
N VAL A 81 2.63 -0.23 3.55
CA VAL A 81 2.36 -0.94 2.29
C VAL A 81 1.69 -0.03 1.27
N PHE A 82 0.76 0.84 1.67
CA PHE A 82 0.15 1.80 0.75
C PHE A 82 1.16 2.81 0.21
N HIS A 83 2.09 3.25 1.02
CA HIS A 83 3.16 4.15 0.59
C HIS A 83 4.04 3.51 -0.49
N GLU A 84 4.51 2.27 -0.27
CA GLU A 84 5.32 1.54 -1.24
C GLU A 84 4.53 1.17 -2.52
N LEU A 85 3.25 0.80 -2.37
CA LEU A 85 2.36 0.63 -3.52
C LEU A 85 2.17 1.92 -4.31
N SER A 86 2.16 3.06 -3.63
CA SER A 86 2.02 4.36 -4.28
C SER A 86 3.23 4.70 -5.14
N HIS A 87 4.46 4.44 -4.65
CA HIS A 87 5.66 4.56 -5.47
C HIS A 87 5.58 3.67 -6.72
N LEU A 88 5.18 2.41 -6.54
CA LEU A 88 4.99 1.46 -7.63
C LEU A 88 3.94 1.95 -8.65
N LEU A 89 2.81 2.44 -8.18
CA LEU A 89 1.70 2.92 -9.02
C LEU A 89 2.03 4.23 -9.74
N CYS A 90 2.81 5.10 -9.13
CA CYS A 90 3.30 6.33 -9.75
C CYS A 90 4.44 6.07 -10.75
N GLY A 91 5.03 4.88 -10.75
CA GLY A 91 6.15 4.54 -11.63
C GLY A 91 7.47 5.18 -11.18
N HIS A 92 7.58 5.51 -9.89
CA HIS A 92 8.81 6.01 -9.31
C HIS A 92 9.93 4.96 -9.40
N SER A 93 11.16 5.38 -9.45
CA SER A 93 12.30 4.47 -9.40
C SER A 93 12.73 4.29 -7.95
N PRO A 94 12.63 3.07 -7.38
CA PRO A 94 12.98 2.88 -5.98
C PRO A 94 14.43 3.24 -5.71
N GLY A 95 14.66 4.01 -4.65
CA GLY A 95 15.97 4.43 -4.22
C GLY A 95 16.15 4.26 -2.72
N ILE A 96 17.26 3.63 -2.34
CA ILE A 96 17.69 3.56 -0.94
C ILE A 96 19.15 3.97 -0.86
N ALA A 97 19.49 4.72 0.18
CA ALA A 97 20.88 5.01 0.48
C ALA A 97 21.63 3.71 0.79
N PRO A 98 22.77 3.48 0.11
CA PRO A 98 23.53 2.22 0.21
C PRO A 98 23.88 1.79 1.64
N GLU A 99 24.17 2.75 2.48
CA GLU A 99 24.58 2.57 3.87
C GLU A 99 23.49 1.94 4.76
N HIS A 100 22.23 2.09 4.40
CA HIS A 100 21.08 1.57 5.19
C HIS A 100 20.60 0.19 4.73
N LEU A 101 20.99 -0.24 3.53
CA LEU A 101 20.52 -1.50 2.96
C LEU A 101 21.06 -2.72 3.69
N GLN A 102 22.36 -2.75 3.96
CA GLN A 102 23.01 -3.89 4.58
C GLN A 102 22.56 -4.09 6.04
N GLU A 103 22.32 -2.99 6.77
CA GLU A 103 21.83 -3.05 8.16
C GLU A 103 20.37 -3.48 8.23
N SER A 104 19.55 -2.98 7.30
CA SER A 104 18.09 -3.24 7.32
C SER A 104 17.71 -4.58 6.67
N PHE A 105 18.54 -5.08 5.76
CA PHE A 105 18.25 -6.28 4.97
C PHE A 105 19.46 -7.22 4.91
N PRO A 106 19.87 -7.84 6.03
CA PRO A 106 21.04 -8.72 6.05
C PRO A 106 20.90 -9.95 5.14
N ASP A 107 19.66 -10.34 4.83
CA ASP A 107 19.33 -11.50 3.98
C ASP A 107 19.24 -11.18 2.48
N LEU A 108 19.40 -9.91 2.08
CA LEU A 108 19.46 -9.56 0.65
C LEU A 108 20.76 -10.07 0.03
N SER A 109 20.62 -10.80 -1.09
CA SER A 109 21.80 -11.23 -1.83
C SER A 109 22.60 -10.06 -2.35
N PRO A 110 23.94 -10.16 -2.52
CA PRO A 110 24.78 -9.10 -3.07
C PRO A 110 24.30 -8.59 -4.45
N ALA A 111 23.71 -9.48 -5.27
CA ALA A 111 23.16 -9.10 -6.57
C ALA A 111 21.90 -8.25 -6.44
N MET A 112 21.05 -8.52 -5.44
CA MET A 112 19.88 -7.68 -5.14
C MET A 112 20.32 -6.34 -4.56
N LEU A 113 21.29 -6.33 -3.65
CA LEU A 113 21.90 -5.10 -3.12
C LEU A 113 22.42 -4.21 -4.25
N GLN A 114 23.20 -4.75 -5.20
CA GLN A 114 23.69 -3.98 -6.34
C GLN A 114 22.56 -3.42 -7.23
N ARG A 115 21.48 -4.16 -7.44
CA ARG A 115 20.32 -3.68 -8.22
C ARG A 115 19.59 -2.52 -7.52
N VAL A 116 19.51 -2.56 -6.21
CA VAL A 116 18.93 -1.48 -5.41
C VAL A 116 19.87 -0.27 -5.35
N LEU A 117 21.18 -0.50 -5.19
CA LEU A 117 22.21 0.53 -5.15
C LEU A 117 22.37 1.29 -6.47
N GLY A 118 22.05 0.66 -7.61
CA GLY A 118 22.10 1.30 -8.92
C GLY A 118 20.93 2.23 -9.23
N ARG A 119 20.02 2.43 -8.29
CA ARG A 119 18.83 3.27 -8.46
C ARG A 119 18.91 4.51 -7.56
N SER A 120 18.42 5.64 -8.06
CA SER A 120 18.43 6.91 -7.32
C SER A 120 17.45 6.86 -6.14
N THR A 121 17.77 7.56 -5.08
CA THR A 121 16.81 7.88 -4.00
C THR A 121 15.61 8.62 -4.56
N TYR A 122 14.43 8.37 -4.01
CA TYR A 122 13.25 9.17 -4.33
C TYR A 122 13.54 10.64 -4.10
N ASP A 123 13.14 11.47 -5.04
CA ASP A 123 13.20 12.91 -4.81
C ASP A 123 12.02 13.37 -3.95
N GLN A 124 12.08 14.61 -3.52
CA GLN A 124 11.03 15.16 -2.64
C GLN A 124 9.65 15.20 -3.32
N ALA A 125 9.61 15.33 -4.63
CA ALA A 125 8.35 15.35 -5.39
C ALA A 125 7.73 13.95 -5.47
N ASP A 126 8.55 12.92 -5.68
CA ASP A 126 8.14 11.52 -5.67
C ASP A 126 7.57 11.11 -4.30
N GLU A 127 8.25 11.51 -3.21
CA GLU A 127 7.79 11.27 -1.85
C GLU A 127 6.44 11.94 -1.58
N GLN A 128 6.26 13.20 -2.00
CA GLN A 128 5.00 13.91 -1.84
C GLN A 128 3.87 13.28 -2.66
N GLU A 129 4.15 12.79 -3.87
CA GLU A 129 3.16 12.11 -4.69
C GLU A 129 2.78 10.76 -4.07
N ALA A 130 3.73 9.97 -3.61
CA ALA A 130 3.49 8.69 -2.96
C ALA A 130 2.68 8.84 -1.67
N GLU A 131 3.05 9.79 -0.80
CA GLU A 131 2.32 10.07 0.43
C GLU A 131 0.88 10.54 0.17
N MET A 132 0.69 11.40 -0.83
CA MET A 132 -0.64 11.86 -1.24
C MET A 132 -1.49 10.70 -1.76
N LEU A 133 -0.94 9.84 -2.61
CA LEU A 133 -1.68 8.70 -3.14
C LEU A 133 -1.99 7.67 -2.04
N ALA A 134 -1.05 7.40 -1.14
CA ALA A 134 -1.28 6.53 0.02
C ALA A 134 -2.42 7.04 0.91
N THR A 135 -2.48 8.36 1.14
CA THR A 135 -3.56 9.01 1.87
C THR A 135 -4.91 8.82 1.16
N VAL A 136 -4.97 9.05 -0.15
CA VAL A 136 -6.20 8.88 -0.95
C VAL A 136 -6.66 7.41 -0.96
N ILE A 137 -5.75 6.45 -1.07
CA ILE A 137 -6.04 5.02 -0.95
C ILE A 137 -6.64 4.72 0.42
N PHE A 138 -6.01 5.19 1.48
CA PHE A 138 -6.44 4.96 2.86
C PHE A 138 -7.85 5.50 3.12
N GLU A 139 -8.14 6.73 2.69
CA GLU A 139 -9.46 7.33 2.79
C GLU A 139 -10.53 6.51 2.05
N ARG A 140 -10.20 6.05 0.85
CA ARG A 140 -11.12 5.24 0.03
C ARG A 140 -11.41 3.87 0.66
N VAL A 141 -10.38 3.19 1.17
CA VAL A 141 -10.51 1.92 1.88
C VAL A 141 -11.40 2.09 3.12
N ARG A 142 -11.18 3.13 3.91
CA ARG A 142 -12.03 3.42 5.08
C ARG A 142 -13.49 3.66 4.71
N GLN A 143 -13.76 4.35 3.60
CA GLN A 143 -15.14 4.54 3.11
C GLN A 143 -15.82 3.20 2.74
N ILE A 144 -15.08 2.30 2.08
CA ILE A 144 -15.58 0.97 1.72
C ILE A 144 -15.89 0.16 2.99
N GLN A 145 -14.95 0.12 3.93
CA GLN A 145 -15.13 -0.61 5.18
C GLN A 145 -16.32 -0.10 6.02
N SER A 146 -16.50 1.23 6.08
CA SER A 146 -17.63 1.81 6.82
C SER A 146 -18.98 1.51 6.17
N ARG A 147 -19.08 1.45 4.84
CA ARG A 147 -20.30 1.04 4.12
C ARG A 147 -20.64 -0.42 4.37
N SER A 148 -19.64 -1.30 4.36
CA SER A 148 -19.82 -2.73 4.64
C SER A 148 -20.36 -2.97 6.04
N LEU A 149 -19.85 -2.24 7.04
CA LEU A 149 -20.36 -2.33 8.42
C LEU A 149 -21.79 -1.82 8.56
N SER A 150 -22.14 -0.72 7.90
CA SER A 150 -23.51 -0.17 7.89
C SER A 150 -24.50 -1.14 7.24
N GLY A 151 -24.14 -1.78 6.13
CA GLY A 151 -24.95 -2.77 5.45
C GLY A 151 -25.23 -4.02 6.30
N VAL A 152 -24.23 -4.49 7.04
CA VAL A 152 -24.41 -5.62 7.99
C VAL A 152 -25.34 -5.24 9.14
N GLY A 153 -25.23 -4.03 9.69
CA GLY A 153 -26.12 -3.54 10.74
C GLY A 153 -27.58 -3.43 10.28
N GLU A 154 -27.81 -2.97 9.05
CA GLU A 154 -29.15 -2.87 8.46
C GLU A 154 -29.77 -4.26 8.19
N LEU A 155 -28.98 -5.23 7.72
CA LEU A 155 -29.42 -6.61 7.55
C LEU A 155 -29.77 -7.28 8.90
N ALA A 156 -28.95 -7.08 9.92
CA ALA A 156 -29.21 -7.60 11.26
C ALA A 156 -30.52 -7.04 11.83
N SER A 157 -30.75 -5.73 11.71
CA SER A 157 -31.97 -5.08 12.15
C SER A 157 -33.23 -5.58 11.40
N ARG A 158 -33.10 -5.84 10.10
CA ARG A 158 -34.21 -6.44 9.29
C ARG A 158 -34.52 -7.86 9.68
N LEU A 159 -33.51 -8.66 10.00
CA LEU A 159 -33.69 -10.03 10.49
C LEU A 159 -34.38 -10.05 11.86
N GLU A 160 -33.97 -9.17 12.78
CA GLU A 160 -34.61 -9.05 14.10
C GLU A 160 -36.09 -8.65 14.00
N SER A 161 -36.42 -7.68 13.13
CA SER A 161 -37.82 -7.28 12.93
C SER A 161 -38.64 -8.39 12.28
N SER A 162 -38.10 -9.16 11.34
CA SER A 162 -38.86 -10.27 10.71
C SER A 162 -39.04 -11.48 11.63
N LEU A 163 -38.20 -11.68 12.62
CA LEU A 163 -38.33 -12.72 13.64
C LEU A 163 -39.28 -12.29 14.77
N GLY A 164 -39.40 -10.99 15.05
CA GLY A 164 -40.34 -10.43 16.02
C GLY A 164 -41.80 -10.51 15.61
N ASP A 165 -42.11 -10.57 14.30
CA ASP A 165 -43.47 -10.71 13.76
C ASP A 165 -43.98 -12.17 13.74
N LEU A 166 -43.19 -13.13 14.21
CA LEU A 166 -43.52 -14.56 14.25
C LEU A 166 -43.88 -15.06 15.65
N VAL A 167 -44.03 -14.18 16.63
CA VAL A 167 -44.52 -14.44 18.00
C VAL A 167 -45.80 -13.66 18.22
#